data_780866af8ef3d665cefe3b6b8171c2be
#
_entry.id   780866af8ef3d665cefe3b6b8171c2be
#
_cell.length_a   1.000
_cell.length_b   1.000
_cell.length_c   1.000
_cell.angle_alpha   90.00
_cell.angle_beta   90.00
_cell.angle_gamma   90.00
#
_symmetry.space_group_name_H-M   'P 1'
#
loop_
_entity.id
_entity.type
_entity.pdbx_description
1 polymer ?
#
loop_
_entity_poly.entity_id
_entity_poly.type
_entity_poly.pdbx_seq_one_letter_code
_entity_poly.pdbx_strand_id
1 'polypeptide(L)'
;MHFVLKILVALGLLTAPALAESVDLELVFAADGSGSIDDAELRLQRQGWADALTSPDVLTGIKDGPVGAIAVAFMEWGGPNSQVLIVDWHVIRDEASARIFASKLTSAPRGAYGYNSISNAIDFSVRLVETNVHEGTRKVIDVSGDGPNMNGRSLEQARADALAKGFTINALAIRRPGSGRPGGPGGMSLEEYYGQSVIGGPGSFVEIADEMRPFAVAARRKLLTEIAGTGGSSRHASR
;
A
#
# COMPACT_ATOMS: atom_id res chain seq x y z
N MET A 1 14.32 -65.52 28.38
CA MET A 1 14.77 -64.12 28.38
C MET A 1 14.42 -63.59 27.00
N HIS A 2 13.20 -62.93 26.83
CA HIS A 2 12.70 -62.48 25.54
C HIS A 2 12.95 -60.97 25.40
N PHE A 3 13.79 -60.58 24.47
CA PHE A 3 14.05 -59.19 24.12
C PHE A 3 12.94 -58.71 23.16
N VAL A 4 12.09 -57.79 23.58
CA VAL A 4 11.10 -57.14 22.73
C VAL A 4 11.75 -55.87 22.15
N LEU A 5 12.04 -55.90 20.84
CA LEU A 5 12.55 -54.78 20.07
C LEU A 5 11.39 -53.79 19.77
N LYS A 6 11.35 -52.65 20.42
CA LYS A 6 10.42 -51.56 20.11
C LYS A 6 10.93 -50.76 18.91
N ILE A 7 10.29 -50.91 17.77
CA ILE A 7 10.54 -50.10 16.57
C ILE A 7 9.77 -48.79 16.77
N LEU A 8 10.49 -47.67 16.95
CA LEU A 8 9.95 -46.32 16.91
C LEU A 8 9.80 -45.91 15.43
N VAL A 9 8.57 -45.85 14.92
CA VAL A 9 8.30 -45.27 13.61
C VAL A 9 8.21 -43.75 13.79
N ALA A 10 9.25 -43.04 13.39
CA ALA A 10 9.19 -41.56 13.32
C ALA A 10 8.36 -41.15 12.10
N LEU A 11 7.15 -40.67 12.35
CA LEU A 11 6.27 -40.10 11.34
C LEU A 11 6.81 -38.69 10.99
N GLY A 12 7.63 -38.58 9.94
CA GLY A 12 8.07 -37.29 9.41
C GLY A 12 6.88 -36.56 8.81
N LEU A 13 6.46 -35.47 9.44
CA LEU A 13 5.54 -34.49 8.85
C LEU A 13 6.25 -33.83 7.65
N LEU A 14 5.93 -34.30 6.44
CA LEU A 14 6.26 -33.59 5.20
C LEU A 14 5.38 -32.33 5.17
N THR A 15 5.96 -31.18 5.55
CA THR A 15 5.34 -29.88 5.28
C THR A 15 5.44 -29.66 3.78
N ALA A 16 4.35 -29.85 3.05
CA ALA A 16 4.27 -29.41 1.66
C ALA A 16 4.58 -27.91 1.61
N PRO A 17 5.40 -27.42 0.65
CA PRO A 17 5.56 -26.00 0.45
C PRO A 17 4.18 -25.39 0.21
N ALA A 18 3.83 -24.34 0.94
CA ALA A 18 2.64 -23.58 0.67
C ALA A 18 2.76 -23.07 -0.78
N LEU A 19 1.85 -23.47 -1.65
CA LEU A 19 1.82 -22.95 -3.01
C LEU A 19 1.56 -21.44 -2.90
N ALA A 20 2.39 -20.67 -3.62
CA ALA A 20 2.21 -19.23 -3.69
C ALA A 20 0.80 -18.92 -4.19
N GLU A 21 0.09 -18.04 -3.50
CA GLU A 21 -1.26 -17.65 -3.90
C GLU A 21 -1.16 -16.58 -4.98
N SER A 22 -1.63 -16.91 -6.20
CA SER A 22 -1.63 -15.97 -7.33
C SER A 22 -2.69 -14.88 -7.13
N VAL A 23 -2.31 -13.64 -7.42
CA VAL A 23 -3.17 -12.45 -7.34
C VAL A 23 -2.90 -11.51 -8.51
N ASP A 24 -3.86 -10.65 -8.85
CA ASP A 24 -3.70 -9.64 -9.91
C ASP A 24 -2.75 -8.52 -9.51
N LEU A 25 -2.67 -8.24 -8.21
CA LEU A 25 -1.95 -7.11 -7.66
C LEU A 25 -1.48 -7.43 -6.24
N GLU A 26 -0.20 -7.19 -5.96
CA GLU A 26 0.31 -7.02 -4.61
C GLU A 26 0.42 -5.52 -4.32
N LEU A 27 -0.32 -5.02 -3.33
CA LEU A 27 -0.42 -3.61 -3.00
C LEU A 27 -0.05 -3.35 -1.54
N VAL A 28 0.98 -2.52 -1.33
CA VAL A 28 1.32 -2.00 0.00
C VAL A 28 0.80 -0.58 0.12
N PHE A 29 -0.15 -0.35 1.03
CA PHE A 29 -0.51 0.98 1.47
C PHE A 29 0.54 1.47 2.48
N ALA A 30 1.36 2.43 2.06
CA ALA A 30 2.37 3.07 2.90
C ALA A 30 1.82 4.43 3.36
N ALA A 31 1.14 4.46 4.50
CA ALA A 31 0.44 5.62 5.02
C ALA A 31 1.29 6.43 6.00
N ASP A 32 1.25 7.75 5.84
CA ASP A 32 1.92 8.68 6.73
C ASP A 32 1.30 8.66 8.13
N GLY A 33 2.10 8.26 9.10
CA GLY A 33 1.83 8.34 10.53
C GLY A 33 2.81 9.27 11.26
N SER A 34 3.51 10.15 10.51
CA SER A 34 4.47 11.09 11.09
C SER A 34 3.84 12.09 12.04
N GLY A 35 4.67 12.87 12.72
CA GLY A 35 4.22 13.83 13.74
C GLY A 35 3.37 14.98 13.21
N SER A 36 3.29 15.18 11.91
CA SER A 36 2.39 16.14 11.28
C SER A 36 0.94 15.63 11.22
N ILE A 37 0.73 14.32 11.16
CA ILE A 37 -0.60 13.68 11.13
C ILE A 37 -1.09 13.48 12.57
N ASP A 38 -2.17 14.13 12.96
CA ASP A 38 -2.78 13.90 14.26
C ASP A 38 -3.63 12.60 14.28
N ASP A 39 -4.09 12.20 15.49
CA ASP A 39 -4.84 10.94 15.63
C ASP A 39 -6.22 10.98 14.97
N ALA A 40 -6.82 12.15 14.79
CA ALA A 40 -8.10 12.29 14.10
C ALA A 40 -7.89 12.16 12.58
N GLU A 41 -6.84 12.79 12.05
CA GLU A 41 -6.43 12.67 10.65
C GLU A 41 -6.05 11.22 10.30
N LEU A 42 -5.29 10.54 11.18
CA LEU A 42 -4.93 9.14 10.98
C LEU A 42 -6.16 8.23 10.94
N ARG A 43 -7.12 8.44 11.84
CA ARG A 43 -8.39 7.70 11.80
C ARG A 43 -9.17 7.95 10.51
N LEU A 44 -9.22 9.19 10.03
CA LEU A 44 -9.87 9.53 8.76
C LEU A 44 -9.18 8.86 7.56
N GLN A 45 -7.85 8.80 7.54
CA GLN A 45 -7.11 8.08 6.49
C GLN A 45 -7.44 6.60 6.51
N ARG A 46 -7.38 5.94 7.66
CA ARG A 46 -7.69 4.51 7.79
C ARG A 46 -9.14 4.20 7.42
N GLN A 47 -10.08 5.04 7.86
CA GLN A 47 -11.49 4.90 7.49
C GLN A 47 -11.68 5.08 5.98
N GLY A 48 -11.02 6.06 5.38
CA GLY A 48 -11.09 6.29 3.93
C GLY A 48 -10.59 5.12 3.09
N TRP A 49 -9.49 4.48 3.50
CA TRP A 49 -9.02 3.25 2.87
C TRP A 49 -9.96 2.07 3.10
N ALA A 50 -10.49 1.91 4.32
CA ALA A 50 -11.46 0.88 4.64
C ALA A 50 -12.74 1.01 3.79
N ASP A 51 -13.27 2.23 3.67
CA ASP A 51 -14.45 2.53 2.85
C ASP A 51 -14.18 2.30 1.35
N ALA A 52 -12.99 2.68 0.87
CA ALA A 52 -12.58 2.44 -0.51
C ALA A 52 -12.54 0.95 -0.84
N LEU A 53 -11.86 0.15 -0.01
CA LEU A 53 -11.72 -1.30 -0.21
C LEU A 53 -13.05 -2.05 -0.13
N THR A 54 -14.02 -1.56 0.64
CA THR A 54 -15.34 -2.19 0.78
C THR A 54 -16.39 -1.64 -0.18
N SER A 55 -16.03 -0.65 -1.03
CA SER A 55 -16.98 -0.06 -1.98
C SER A 55 -17.32 -1.03 -3.13
N PRO A 56 -18.59 -1.06 -3.60
CA PRO A 56 -19.03 -2.03 -4.61
C PRO A 56 -18.28 -1.96 -5.93
N ASP A 57 -17.89 -0.78 -6.38
CA ASP A 57 -17.16 -0.59 -7.62
C ASP A 57 -15.70 -1.05 -7.54
N VAL A 58 -15.03 -0.87 -6.39
CA VAL A 58 -13.69 -1.41 -6.14
C VAL A 58 -13.76 -2.94 -6.11
N LEU A 59 -14.74 -3.53 -5.40
CA LEU A 59 -14.93 -4.98 -5.36
C LEU A 59 -15.25 -5.56 -6.74
N THR A 60 -16.04 -4.85 -7.55
CA THR A 60 -16.30 -5.24 -8.95
C THR A 60 -15.01 -5.19 -9.75
N GLY A 61 -14.22 -4.11 -9.64
CA GLY A 61 -12.94 -3.99 -10.34
C GLY A 61 -11.95 -5.10 -9.96
N ILE A 62 -11.89 -5.49 -8.68
CA ILE A 62 -11.07 -6.62 -8.24
C ILE A 62 -11.56 -7.92 -8.89
N LYS A 63 -12.86 -8.20 -8.82
CA LYS A 63 -13.45 -9.42 -9.35
C LYS A 63 -13.31 -9.57 -10.85
N ASP A 64 -13.30 -8.47 -11.59
CA ASP A 64 -13.16 -8.43 -13.05
C ASP A 64 -11.68 -8.62 -13.50
N GLY A 65 -10.73 -8.69 -12.59
CA GLY A 65 -9.34 -9.02 -12.87
C GLY A 65 -9.15 -10.46 -13.34
N PRO A 66 -8.06 -10.78 -14.02
CA PRO A 66 -7.77 -12.14 -14.53
C PRO A 66 -7.78 -13.23 -13.46
N VAL A 67 -7.33 -12.93 -12.24
CA VAL A 67 -7.38 -13.84 -11.08
C VAL A 67 -8.59 -13.56 -10.21
N GLY A 68 -9.07 -12.31 -10.20
CA GLY A 68 -10.19 -11.85 -9.40
C GLY A 68 -9.85 -11.67 -7.92
N ALA A 69 -8.59 -11.41 -7.61
CA ALA A 69 -8.09 -11.21 -6.26
C ALA A 69 -6.88 -10.28 -6.22
N ILE A 70 -6.74 -9.51 -5.15
CA ILE A 70 -5.56 -8.71 -4.85
C ILE A 70 -5.04 -9.05 -3.45
N ALA A 71 -3.72 -9.03 -3.25
CA ALA A 71 -3.11 -9.10 -1.93
C ALA A 71 -2.77 -7.69 -1.46
N VAL A 72 -3.20 -7.32 -0.25
CA VAL A 72 -2.96 -6.00 0.32
C VAL A 72 -2.31 -6.09 1.68
N ALA A 73 -1.40 -5.16 1.97
CA ALA A 73 -0.84 -4.92 3.29
C ALA A 73 -0.92 -3.43 3.62
N PHE A 74 -1.09 -3.08 4.89
CA PHE A 74 -1.12 -1.70 5.33
C PHE A 74 0.00 -1.45 6.33
N MET A 75 0.87 -0.50 6.03
CA MET A 75 1.92 -0.06 6.94
C MET A 75 1.82 1.44 7.22
N GLU A 76 2.27 1.86 8.38
CA GLU A 76 2.49 3.26 8.70
C GLU A 76 3.97 3.58 8.72
N TRP A 77 4.31 4.78 8.29
CA TRP A 77 5.68 5.29 8.31
C TRP A 77 5.74 6.69 8.92
N GLY A 78 6.91 6.98 9.52
CA GLY A 78 7.22 8.28 10.08
C GLY A 78 8.71 8.57 9.90
N GLY A 79 9.51 8.54 10.96
CA GLY A 79 10.97 8.71 10.88
C GLY A 79 11.71 7.51 10.28
N PRO A 80 13.05 7.61 10.09
CA PRO A 80 13.85 6.57 9.42
C PRO A 80 13.77 5.19 10.04
N ASN A 81 13.49 5.08 11.35
CA ASN A 81 13.38 3.83 12.09
C ASN A 81 11.92 3.56 12.56
N SER A 82 10.95 4.19 11.92
CA SER A 82 9.55 4.11 12.30
C SER A 82 8.69 3.71 11.10
N GLN A 83 8.83 2.45 10.69
CA GLN A 83 7.98 1.77 9.74
C GLN A 83 7.36 0.57 10.44
N VAL A 84 6.05 0.51 10.49
CA VAL A 84 5.31 -0.52 11.24
C VAL A 84 4.23 -1.13 10.36
N LEU A 85 4.25 -2.45 10.22
CA LEU A 85 3.18 -3.20 9.59
C LEU A 85 1.94 -3.16 10.51
N ILE A 86 0.87 -2.54 10.05
CA ILE A 86 -0.39 -2.35 10.80
C ILE A 86 -1.36 -3.50 10.55
N VAL A 87 -1.54 -3.84 9.27
CA VAL A 87 -2.32 -5.01 8.86
C VAL A 87 -1.46 -5.82 7.90
N ASP A 88 -1.18 -7.04 8.30
CA ASP A 88 -0.43 -8.00 7.49
C ASP A 88 -1.19 -8.42 6.24
N TRP A 89 -0.48 -9.01 5.29
CA TRP A 89 -1.01 -9.44 4.00
C TRP A 89 -2.36 -10.12 4.12
N HIS A 90 -3.29 -9.67 3.30
CA HIS A 90 -4.64 -10.18 3.24
C HIS A 90 -5.15 -10.20 1.80
N VAL A 91 -5.67 -11.34 1.36
CA VAL A 91 -6.23 -11.46 0.02
C VAL A 91 -7.67 -10.97 0.01
N ILE A 92 -7.95 -10.00 -0.84
CA ILE A 92 -9.28 -9.44 -1.08
C ILE A 92 -9.79 -9.96 -2.42
N ARG A 93 -10.96 -10.64 -2.38
CA ARG A 93 -11.65 -11.17 -3.56
C ARG A 93 -13.17 -10.94 -3.52
N ASP A 94 -13.68 -10.53 -2.37
CA ASP A 94 -15.09 -10.32 -2.10
C ASP A 94 -15.31 -9.33 -0.94
N GLU A 95 -16.56 -9.02 -0.69
CA GLU A 95 -16.97 -8.11 0.39
C GLU A 95 -16.56 -8.64 1.78
N ALA A 96 -16.64 -9.95 2.01
CA ALA A 96 -16.32 -10.52 3.31
C ALA A 96 -14.84 -10.37 3.66
N SER A 97 -13.95 -10.69 2.72
CA SER A 97 -12.50 -10.50 2.87
C SER A 97 -12.11 -9.02 3.00
N ALA A 98 -12.76 -8.12 2.23
CA ALA A 98 -12.55 -6.68 2.36
C ALA A 98 -12.96 -6.14 3.73
N ARG A 99 -14.12 -6.57 4.28
CA ARG A 99 -14.59 -6.17 5.60
C ARG A 99 -13.67 -6.65 6.73
N ILE A 100 -13.08 -7.85 6.61
CA ILE A 100 -12.11 -8.37 7.57
C ILE A 100 -10.88 -7.45 7.61
N PHE A 101 -10.32 -7.09 6.45
CA PHE A 101 -9.19 -6.17 6.38
C PHE A 101 -9.55 -4.78 6.94
N ALA A 102 -10.67 -4.21 6.52
CA ALA A 102 -11.17 -2.92 6.97
C ALA A 102 -11.33 -2.86 8.50
N SER A 103 -11.89 -3.91 9.12
CA SER A 103 -12.04 -3.99 10.57
C SER A 103 -10.70 -4.03 11.30
N LYS A 104 -9.73 -4.80 10.81
CA LYS A 104 -8.37 -4.82 11.35
C LYS A 104 -7.71 -3.44 11.27
N LEU A 105 -7.85 -2.77 10.11
CA LEU A 105 -7.25 -1.47 9.85
C LEU A 105 -7.81 -0.38 10.79
N THR A 106 -9.12 -0.30 10.91
CA THR A 106 -9.78 0.75 11.70
C THR A 106 -9.63 0.55 13.20
N SER A 107 -9.42 -0.68 13.67
CA SER A 107 -9.24 -1.01 15.10
C SER A 107 -7.78 -0.97 15.58
N ALA A 108 -6.81 -0.91 14.66
CA ALA A 108 -5.41 -0.96 15.03
C ALA A 108 -4.94 0.31 15.78
N PRO A 109 -4.03 0.19 16.75
CA PRO A 109 -3.39 1.37 17.36
C PRO A 109 -2.45 2.05 16.36
N ARG A 110 -2.11 3.33 16.60
CA ARG A 110 -1.07 4.02 15.84
C ARG A 110 0.26 3.30 15.98
N GLY A 111 0.95 3.08 14.86
CA GLY A 111 2.24 2.37 14.84
C GLY A 111 3.44 3.28 14.62
N ALA A 112 3.32 4.33 13.80
CA ALA A 112 4.46 5.14 13.39
C ALA A 112 4.45 6.56 13.95
N TYR A 113 5.67 7.10 14.12
CA TYR A 113 5.94 8.43 14.67
C TYR A 113 7.19 9.04 14.02
N GLY A 114 7.45 10.31 14.30
CA GLY A 114 8.67 11.01 13.87
C GLY A 114 8.48 11.82 12.62
N TYR A 115 9.60 12.14 11.95
CA TYR A 115 9.60 13.01 10.77
C TYR A 115 9.69 12.21 9.48
N ASN A 116 9.08 12.72 8.42
CA ASN A 116 8.84 12.09 7.13
C ASN A 116 10.07 11.39 6.52
N SER A 117 10.03 10.06 6.43
CA SER A 117 11.02 9.26 5.72
C SER A 117 10.35 8.38 4.66
N ILE A 118 10.01 9.00 3.53
CA ILE A 118 9.41 8.31 2.38
C ILE A 118 10.39 7.25 1.83
N SER A 119 11.68 7.55 1.81
CA SER A 119 12.70 6.61 1.34
C SER A 119 12.70 5.30 2.13
N ASN A 120 12.59 5.36 3.47
CA ASN A 120 12.51 4.17 4.30
C ASN A 120 11.15 3.47 4.22
N ALA A 121 10.06 4.21 3.94
CA ALA A 121 8.75 3.63 3.66
C ALA A 121 8.77 2.79 2.37
N ILE A 122 9.40 3.29 1.29
CA ILE A 122 9.60 2.56 0.04
C ILE A 122 10.41 1.29 0.30
N ASP A 123 11.57 1.40 0.98
CA ASP A 123 12.42 0.24 1.29
C ASP A 123 11.70 -0.82 2.12
N PHE A 124 10.93 -0.40 3.11
CA PHE A 124 10.15 -1.31 3.93
C PHE A 124 9.05 -2.02 3.11
N SER A 125 8.35 -1.27 2.25
CA SER A 125 7.32 -1.82 1.36
C SER A 125 7.90 -2.83 0.37
N VAL A 126 9.06 -2.57 -0.20
CA VAL A 126 9.77 -3.52 -1.07
C VAL A 126 10.04 -4.83 -0.31
N ARG A 127 10.57 -4.76 0.92
CA ARG A 127 10.82 -5.96 1.74
C ARG A 127 9.53 -6.72 2.04
N LEU A 128 8.43 -6.04 2.34
CA LEU A 128 7.13 -6.70 2.59
C LEU A 128 6.70 -7.54 1.40
N VAL A 129 6.83 -7.01 0.18
CA VAL A 129 6.48 -7.74 -1.04
C VAL A 129 7.46 -8.87 -1.33
N GLU A 130 8.76 -8.66 -1.15
CA GLU A 130 9.79 -9.68 -1.42
C GLU A 130 9.76 -10.88 -0.46
N THR A 131 9.13 -10.72 0.72
CA THR A 131 9.11 -11.74 1.77
C THR A 131 7.74 -12.37 2.02
N ASN A 132 6.71 -11.96 1.30
CA ASN A 132 5.39 -12.57 1.42
C ASN A 132 5.27 -13.89 0.64
N VAL A 133 4.09 -14.54 0.70
CA VAL A 133 3.82 -15.82 0.03
C VAL A 133 2.97 -15.67 -1.24
N HIS A 134 2.67 -14.43 -1.66
CA HIS A 134 1.83 -14.16 -2.82
C HIS A 134 2.67 -13.96 -4.08
N GLU A 135 2.05 -14.20 -5.24
CA GLU A 135 2.63 -13.90 -6.54
C GLU A 135 1.67 -13.03 -7.34
N GLY A 136 1.90 -11.72 -7.26
CA GLY A 136 1.14 -10.72 -8.01
C GLY A 136 1.73 -10.47 -9.39
N THR A 137 0.87 -10.34 -10.40
CA THR A 137 1.30 -9.91 -11.75
C THR A 137 1.82 -8.48 -11.76
N ARG A 138 1.39 -7.67 -10.79
CA ARG A 138 1.85 -6.29 -10.56
C ARG A 138 2.18 -6.09 -9.08
N LYS A 139 3.22 -5.28 -8.84
CA LYS A 139 3.69 -4.91 -7.50
C LYS A 139 3.63 -3.41 -7.35
N VAL A 140 2.79 -2.93 -6.45
CA VAL A 140 2.51 -1.50 -6.26
C VAL A 140 2.76 -1.07 -4.82
N ILE A 141 3.45 0.05 -4.67
CA ILE A 141 3.60 0.77 -3.43
C ILE A 141 2.77 2.06 -3.53
N ASP A 142 1.79 2.22 -2.67
CA ASP A 142 0.94 3.41 -2.57
C ASP A 142 1.41 4.28 -1.40
N VAL A 143 2.14 5.34 -1.70
CA VAL A 143 2.65 6.28 -0.70
C VAL A 143 1.64 7.39 -0.47
N SER A 144 1.06 7.48 0.73
CA SER A 144 0.22 8.61 1.13
C SER A 144 0.91 9.46 2.21
N GLY A 145 0.87 10.79 2.05
CA GLY A 145 1.48 11.71 3.01
C GLY A 145 1.21 13.18 2.73
N ASP A 146 1.54 14.04 3.72
CA ASP A 146 1.29 15.49 3.73
C ASP A 146 2.54 16.35 3.58
N GLY A 147 3.71 15.73 3.35
CA GLY A 147 4.99 16.45 3.27
C GLY A 147 6.05 15.75 2.44
N PRO A 148 7.18 16.43 2.21
CA PRO A 148 8.32 15.90 1.48
C PRO A 148 9.12 14.90 2.33
N ASN A 149 10.01 14.15 1.67
CA ASN A 149 11.02 13.34 2.36
C ASN A 149 11.99 14.25 3.12
N MET A 150 12.08 14.08 4.43
CA MET A 150 12.90 14.91 5.31
C MET A 150 14.14 14.19 5.83
N ASN A 151 14.05 12.87 5.98
CA ASN A 151 15.08 12.05 6.61
C ASN A 151 15.22 10.69 5.92
N GLY A 152 16.19 9.92 6.36
CA GLY A 152 16.50 8.61 5.82
C GLY A 152 17.56 8.64 4.73
N ARG A 153 17.68 7.58 3.97
CA ARG A 153 18.59 7.56 2.82
C ARG A 153 18.08 8.42 1.66
N SER A 154 18.87 8.55 0.61
CA SER A 154 18.42 9.25 -0.61
C SER A 154 17.10 8.67 -1.13
N LEU A 155 16.09 9.56 -1.30
CA LEU A 155 14.80 9.19 -1.88
C LEU A 155 14.97 8.74 -3.33
N GLU A 156 15.84 9.40 -4.08
CA GLU A 156 16.17 9.07 -5.46
C GLU A 156 16.69 7.63 -5.56
N GLN A 157 17.61 7.23 -4.68
CA GLN A 157 18.13 5.86 -4.63
C GLN A 157 17.08 4.84 -4.22
N ALA A 158 16.27 5.12 -3.19
CA ALA A 158 15.21 4.23 -2.75
C ALA A 158 14.18 3.97 -3.86
N ARG A 159 13.79 5.05 -4.55
CA ARG A 159 12.91 4.98 -5.72
C ARG A 159 13.54 4.17 -6.85
N ALA A 160 14.78 4.47 -7.24
CA ALA A 160 15.47 3.77 -8.32
C ALA A 160 15.61 2.26 -8.05
N ASP A 161 15.97 1.88 -6.82
CA ASP A 161 16.09 0.48 -6.41
C ASP A 161 14.74 -0.27 -6.49
N ALA A 162 13.64 0.36 -6.07
CA ALA A 162 12.31 -0.21 -6.18
C ALA A 162 11.87 -0.39 -7.65
N LEU A 163 12.10 0.62 -8.49
CA LEU A 163 11.79 0.55 -9.91
C LEU A 163 12.63 -0.52 -10.64
N ALA A 164 13.89 -0.68 -10.30
CA ALA A 164 14.76 -1.71 -10.86
C ALA A 164 14.26 -3.14 -10.51
N LYS A 165 13.50 -3.29 -9.42
CA LYS A 165 12.85 -4.54 -9.01
C LYS A 165 11.45 -4.73 -9.61
N GLY A 166 11.02 -3.84 -10.52
CA GLY A 166 9.74 -3.92 -11.21
C GLY A 166 8.54 -3.38 -10.43
N PHE A 167 8.77 -2.62 -9.35
CA PHE A 167 7.68 -1.96 -8.63
C PHE A 167 7.15 -0.75 -9.39
N THR A 168 5.86 -0.49 -9.22
CA THR A 168 5.26 0.81 -9.50
C THR A 168 5.03 1.53 -8.18
N ILE A 169 5.41 2.79 -8.09
CA ILE A 169 5.17 3.64 -6.93
C ILE A 169 4.14 4.69 -7.33
N ASN A 170 2.98 4.66 -6.69
CA ASN A 170 1.95 5.69 -6.79
C ASN A 170 1.92 6.55 -5.53
N ALA A 171 1.27 7.72 -5.60
CA ALA A 171 1.17 8.57 -4.43
C ALA A 171 -0.22 9.18 -4.25
N LEU A 172 -0.58 9.43 -2.98
CA LEU A 172 -1.70 10.25 -2.56
C LEU A 172 -1.17 11.45 -1.78
N ALA A 173 -1.15 12.61 -2.42
CA ALA A 173 -0.73 13.86 -1.79
C ALA A 173 -1.86 14.43 -0.93
N ILE A 174 -1.64 14.55 0.38
CA ILE A 174 -2.62 15.07 1.34
C ILE A 174 -2.34 16.55 1.56
N ARG A 175 -3.23 17.40 1.06
CA ARG A 175 -3.17 18.86 1.27
C ARG A 175 -4.00 19.23 2.48
N ARG A 176 -3.37 19.90 3.44
CA ARG A 176 -4.08 20.39 4.62
C ARG A 176 -4.86 21.67 4.32
N PRO A 177 -6.10 21.79 4.83
CA PRO A 177 -6.86 23.00 4.77
C PRO A 177 -6.09 24.19 5.37
N GLY A 178 -6.12 25.33 4.69
CA GLY A 178 -5.53 26.58 5.22
C GLY A 178 -4.01 26.60 5.33
N SER A 179 -3.29 25.61 4.86
CA SER A 179 -1.81 25.58 4.94
C SER A 179 -1.16 26.74 4.16
N GLY A 180 -1.83 27.30 3.16
CA GLY A 180 -1.37 28.44 2.36
C GLY A 180 0.03 28.26 1.73
N ARG A 181 0.68 27.13 2.00
CA ARG A 181 2.02 26.80 1.55
C ARG A 181 1.99 25.71 0.48
N PRO A 182 2.92 25.76 -0.47
CA PRO A 182 3.00 24.77 -1.54
C PRO A 182 3.19 23.31 -1.08
N GLY A 183 3.74 23.08 0.12
CA GLY A 183 3.95 21.75 0.72
C GLY A 183 5.20 21.03 0.23
N GLY A 184 5.71 21.34 -0.94
CA GLY A 184 6.94 20.79 -1.50
C GLY A 184 8.16 21.73 -1.33
N PRO A 185 9.38 21.20 -1.51
CA PRO A 185 10.62 21.99 -1.47
C PRO A 185 10.67 23.07 -2.56
N GLY A 186 11.34 24.17 -2.27
CA GLY A 186 11.57 25.24 -3.27
C GLY A 186 10.34 25.98 -3.75
N GLY A 187 9.20 25.85 -3.05
CA GLY A 187 7.95 26.51 -3.41
C GLY A 187 7.09 25.73 -4.42
N MET A 188 7.46 24.51 -4.81
CA MET A 188 6.61 23.63 -5.60
C MET A 188 5.44 23.07 -4.78
N SER A 189 4.35 22.69 -5.43
CA SER A 189 3.26 22.01 -4.76
C SER A 189 3.68 20.61 -4.28
N LEU A 190 2.97 20.05 -3.31
CA LEU A 190 3.24 18.68 -2.86
C LEU A 190 3.01 17.66 -3.98
N GLU A 191 2.00 17.89 -4.82
CA GLU A 191 1.71 17.09 -6.00
C GLU A 191 2.86 17.08 -6.99
N GLU A 192 3.41 18.26 -7.33
CA GLU A 192 4.58 18.38 -8.20
C GLU A 192 5.79 17.67 -7.62
N TYR A 193 6.03 17.84 -6.31
CA TYR A 193 7.12 17.14 -5.63
C TYR A 193 6.95 15.61 -5.71
N TYR A 194 5.73 15.09 -5.42
CA TYR A 194 5.49 13.66 -5.49
C TYR A 194 5.60 13.15 -6.93
N GLY A 195 5.10 13.91 -7.90
CA GLY A 195 5.22 13.59 -9.32
C GLY A 195 6.65 13.50 -9.82
N GLN A 196 7.53 14.38 -9.35
CA GLN A 196 8.92 14.44 -9.80
C GLN A 196 9.84 13.49 -9.01
N SER A 197 9.60 13.33 -7.70
CA SER A 197 10.58 12.73 -6.79
C SER A 197 10.15 11.41 -6.17
N VAL A 198 8.84 11.11 -6.06
CA VAL A 198 8.33 9.93 -5.34
C VAL A 198 7.84 8.85 -6.28
N ILE A 199 6.90 9.18 -7.17
CA ILE A 199 6.29 8.19 -8.05
C ILE A 199 7.23 7.68 -9.13
N GLY A 200 6.95 6.48 -9.64
CA GLY A 200 7.70 5.89 -10.76
C GLY A 200 7.20 4.51 -11.14
N GLY A 201 7.69 4.02 -12.26
CA GLY A 201 7.26 2.77 -12.85
C GLY A 201 6.09 2.93 -13.83
N PRO A 202 5.69 1.84 -14.51
CA PRO A 202 4.66 1.87 -15.54
C PRO A 202 3.33 2.40 -15.03
N GLY A 203 2.83 3.48 -15.62
CA GLY A 203 1.53 4.05 -15.29
C GLY A 203 1.42 4.69 -13.92
N SER A 204 2.52 5.03 -13.28
CA SER A 204 2.53 5.72 -11.99
C SER A 204 1.83 7.07 -12.05
N PHE A 205 1.14 7.43 -10.98
CA PHE A 205 0.37 8.66 -10.89
C PHE A 205 0.30 9.21 -9.46
N VAL A 206 -0.06 10.48 -9.35
CA VAL A 206 -0.36 11.16 -8.09
C VAL A 206 -1.85 11.47 -8.05
N GLU A 207 -2.52 11.09 -6.97
CA GLU A 207 -3.86 11.55 -6.62
C GLU A 207 -3.75 12.59 -5.51
N ILE A 208 -4.75 13.48 -5.38
CA ILE A 208 -4.75 14.55 -4.38
C ILE A 208 -5.97 14.40 -3.49
N ALA A 209 -5.74 14.48 -2.17
CA ALA A 209 -6.78 14.70 -1.18
C ALA A 209 -6.66 16.14 -0.66
N ASP A 210 -7.73 16.91 -0.73
CA ASP A 210 -7.83 18.30 -0.27
C ASP A 210 -9.25 18.65 0.20
N GLU A 211 -9.52 19.94 0.47
CA GLU A 211 -10.85 20.41 0.87
C GLU A 211 -11.94 20.10 -0.16
N MET A 212 -11.63 20.16 -1.44
CA MET A 212 -12.58 19.90 -2.53
C MET A 212 -12.74 18.41 -2.82
N ARG A 213 -11.73 17.61 -2.46
CA ARG A 213 -11.71 16.16 -2.64
C ARG A 213 -11.29 15.49 -1.34
N PRO A 214 -12.27 15.20 -0.45
CA PRO A 214 -11.99 14.53 0.82
C PRO A 214 -11.22 13.21 0.64
N PHE A 215 -10.41 12.85 1.64
CA PHE A 215 -9.53 11.70 1.61
C PHE A 215 -10.22 10.41 1.10
N ALA A 216 -11.40 10.08 1.61
CA ALA A 216 -12.14 8.87 1.22
C ALA A 216 -12.50 8.85 -0.29
N VAL A 217 -12.81 10.01 -0.88
CA VAL A 217 -13.09 10.14 -2.31
C VAL A 217 -11.81 9.94 -3.13
N ALA A 218 -10.71 10.56 -2.71
CA ALA A 218 -9.42 10.44 -3.34
C ALA A 218 -8.87 9.00 -3.25
N ALA A 219 -8.93 8.37 -2.08
CA ALA A 219 -8.53 7.00 -1.83
C ALA A 219 -9.28 6.00 -2.73
N ARG A 220 -10.62 6.13 -2.80
CA ARG A 220 -11.44 5.28 -3.68
C ARG A 220 -11.07 5.43 -5.16
N ARG A 221 -10.95 6.68 -5.64
CA ARG A 221 -10.58 6.97 -7.03
C ARG A 221 -9.19 6.40 -7.37
N LYS A 222 -8.24 6.63 -6.46
CA LYS A 222 -6.88 6.12 -6.58
C LYS A 222 -6.87 4.59 -6.68
N LEU A 223 -7.56 3.91 -5.78
CA LEU A 223 -7.62 2.45 -5.75
C LEU A 223 -8.27 1.87 -7.01
N LEU A 224 -9.34 2.48 -7.54
CA LEU A 224 -9.92 2.09 -8.82
C LEU A 224 -8.91 2.20 -9.99
N THR A 225 -8.11 3.27 -10.00
CA THR A 225 -7.07 3.46 -11.02
C THR A 225 -5.97 2.40 -10.90
N GLU A 226 -5.57 2.04 -9.69
CA GLU A 226 -4.57 1.00 -9.43
C GLU A 226 -5.05 -0.40 -9.83
N ILE A 227 -6.30 -0.74 -9.52
CA ILE A 227 -6.91 -2.02 -9.88
C ILE A 227 -7.06 -2.14 -11.39
N ALA A 228 -7.58 -1.09 -12.06
CA ALA A 228 -7.75 -1.09 -13.50
C ALA A 228 -6.43 -1.26 -14.27
N GLY A 229 -5.31 -0.88 -13.67
CA GLY A 229 -4.02 -0.80 -14.35
C GLY A 229 -4.05 0.19 -15.51
N THR A 230 -2.92 0.45 -16.16
CA THR A 230 -2.84 1.35 -17.32
C THR A 230 -3.38 0.75 -18.61
N GLY A 231 -3.96 -0.46 -18.56
CA GLY A 231 -4.55 -1.14 -19.74
C GLY A 231 -5.95 -0.66 -20.12
N GLY A 232 -6.60 0.21 -19.35
CA GLY A 232 -8.00 0.63 -19.54
C GLY A 232 -8.22 1.91 -20.34
N SER A 233 -7.19 2.62 -20.76
CA SER A 233 -7.33 3.95 -21.40
C SER A 233 -7.76 3.95 -22.88
N SER A 234 -8.11 2.81 -23.50
CA SER A 234 -8.46 2.77 -24.93
C SER A 234 -9.91 2.38 -25.26
N ARG A 235 -10.82 2.29 -24.30
CA ARG A 235 -12.22 1.89 -24.61
C ARG A 235 -13.30 2.96 -24.46
N HIS A 236 -12.98 4.22 -24.20
CA HIS A 236 -13.99 5.28 -24.04
C HIS A 236 -13.81 6.49 -24.97
N ALA A 237 -13.15 6.31 -26.11
CA ALA A 237 -13.05 7.35 -27.16
C ALA A 237 -13.63 6.86 -28.48
N SER A 238 -14.85 6.29 -28.48
CA SER A 238 -15.67 6.15 -29.69
C SER A 238 -17.10 5.75 -29.35
N ARG A 239 -17.93 6.77 -29.04
CA ARG A 239 -19.36 6.86 -29.39
C ARG A 239 -19.82 8.29 -29.20
#